data_a49dd4f36cedbade28f98ba49b9506bf
#
_entry.id   a49dd4f36cedbade28f98ba49b9506bf
#
_cell.length_a   1.000
_cell.length_b   1.000
_cell.length_c   1.000
_cell.angle_alpha   90.00
_cell.angle_beta   90.00
_cell.angle_gamma   90.00
#
_symmetry.space_group_name_H-M   'P 1'
#
loop_
_entity.id
_entity.type
_entity.pdbx_description
1 polymer ?
#
loop_
_entity_poly.entity_id
_entity_poly.type
_entity_poly.pdbx_seq_one_letter_code
_entity_poly.pdbx_strand_id
1 'polypeptide(L)'
;MKTVKQIETPCEMPNGLQWTDEGLFVMDQKTDNVYVVGETGKLLRTIPTPTANGSGITVGGGFLWTASNGNSVSRPSRSTDTGLGYIYKLDLQTGQPVDRFRTPDGGGIHGIEWDDGKIWVTAFQPEAIYLMDPSDNYKIVHSFKDELPRLHGLARVDDGLWCAHTTDNVIVKYDVDTGAELDRITLDPGDAFVHGMSIKDGN
;
A
#
# COMPACT_ATOMS: atom_id res chain seq x y z
N MET A 1 -7.13 14.11 -16.06
CA MET A 1 -6.82 14.70 -14.70
C MET A 1 -5.73 15.75 -14.82
N LYS A 2 -5.64 16.72 -13.88
CA LYS A 2 -4.58 17.76 -13.91
C LYS A 2 -3.54 17.46 -12.84
N THR A 3 -2.28 17.29 -13.24
CA THR A 3 -1.16 17.20 -12.29
C THR A 3 -0.97 18.57 -11.60
N VAL A 4 -1.12 18.61 -10.29
CA VAL A 4 -0.94 19.82 -9.48
C VAL A 4 0.51 19.99 -9.06
N LYS A 5 1.17 18.88 -8.72
CA LYS A 5 2.56 18.85 -8.27
C LYS A 5 3.21 17.53 -8.63
N GLN A 6 4.47 17.57 -8.99
CA GLN A 6 5.31 16.40 -9.19
C GLN A 6 6.51 16.49 -8.23
N ILE A 7 6.80 15.37 -7.57
CA ILE A 7 7.92 15.24 -6.63
C ILE A 7 8.81 14.11 -7.13
N GLU A 8 10.08 14.39 -7.34
CA GLU A 8 11.08 13.36 -7.58
C GLU A 8 11.42 12.64 -6.27
N THR A 9 11.58 11.35 -6.32
CA THR A 9 11.96 10.51 -5.18
C THR A 9 13.26 9.78 -5.48
N PRO A 10 14.05 9.38 -4.46
CA PRO A 10 15.26 8.60 -4.65
C PRO A 10 15.00 7.12 -4.98
N CYS A 11 13.72 6.74 -5.15
CA CYS A 11 13.31 5.37 -5.41
C CYS A 11 13.67 4.94 -6.83
N GLU A 12 14.08 3.67 -6.98
CA GLU A 12 14.23 3.06 -8.30
C GLU A 12 12.91 2.55 -8.88
N MET A 13 12.00 2.10 -7.99
CA MET A 13 10.68 1.60 -8.36
C MET A 13 9.66 1.88 -7.25
N PRO A 14 9.22 3.15 -7.11
CA PRO A 14 8.23 3.50 -6.09
C PRO A 14 6.92 2.76 -6.33
N ASN A 15 6.31 2.24 -5.26
CA ASN A 15 5.06 1.49 -5.34
C ASN A 15 4.03 2.01 -4.33
N GLY A 16 4.09 1.60 -3.06
CA GLY A 16 3.18 2.09 -2.02
C GLY A 16 3.58 3.45 -1.47
N LEU A 17 2.60 4.23 -1.08
CA LEU A 17 2.76 5.60 -0.56
C LEU A 17 1.97 5.78 0.74
N GLN A 18 2.53 6.53 1.68
CA GLN A 18 1.82 7.00 2.88
C GLN A 18 2.32 8.38 3.31
N TRP A 19 1.43 9.38 3.34
CA TRP A 19 1.69 10.66 3.98
C TRP A 19 1.53 10.57 5.49
N THR A 20 2.43 11.22 6.20
CA THR A 20 2.40 11.41 7.66
C THR A 20 2.86 12.83 7.99
N ASP A 21 2.81 13.24 9.25
CA ASP A 21 3.37 14.51 9.71
C ASP A 21 4.89 14.61 9.50
N GLU A 22 5.60 13.49 9.42
CA GLU A 22 7.04 13.46 9.12
C GLU A 22 7.33 13.73 7.64
N GLY A 23 6.47 13.25 6.73
CA GLY A 23 6.64 13.34 5.30
C GLY A 23 5.96 12.20 4.55
N LEU A 24 6.29 12.06 3.27
CA LEU A 24 5.82 10.98 2.42
C LEU A 24 6.73 9.76 2.57
N PHE A 25 6.19 8.67 3.07
CA PHE A 25 6.82 7.35 3.08
C PHE A 25 6.57 6.69 1.74
N VAL A 26 7.62 6.22 1.09
CA VAL A 26 7.57 5.57 -0.23
C VAL A 26 8.23 4.21 -0.14
N MET A 27 7.46 3.15 -0.39
CA MET A 27 8.01 1.80 -0.53
C MET A 27 8.65 1.65 -1.90
N ASP A 28 9.93 1.30 -1.93
CA ASP A 28 10.63 0.99 -3.18
C ASP A 28 10.71 -0.53 -3.39
N GLN A 29 10.02 -1.00 -4.40
CA GLN A 29 9.94 -2.43 -4.70
C GLN A 29 11.28 -3.04 -5.11
N LYS A 30 12.23 -2.24 -5.61
CA LYS A 30 13.52 -2.73 -6.09
C LYS A 30 14.56 -2.87 -4.97
N THR A 31 14.60 -1.90 -4.08
CA THR A 31 15.55 -1.90 -2.96
C THR A 31 14.99 -2.54 -1.71
N ASP A 32 13.67 -2.68 -1.61
CA ASP A 32 12.91 -3.06 -0.40
C ASP A 32 13.14 -2.10 0.78
N ASN A 33 13.59 -0.88 0.49
CA ASN A 33 13.68 0.19 1.46
C ASN A 33 12.42 1.05 1.45
N VAL A 34 12.15 1.69 2.57
CA VAL A 34 11.22 2.81 2.63
C VAL A 34 12.02 4.10 2.66
N TYR A 35 11.72 5.00 1.73
CA TYR A 35 12.27 6.34 1.68
C TYR A 35 11.28 7.32 2.24
N VAL A 36 11.70 8.11 3.23
CA VAL A 36 10.86 9.20 3.77
C VAL A 36 11.34 10.49 3.13
N VAL A 37 10.44 11.15 2.41
CA VAL A 37 10.74 12.38 1.67
C VAL A 37 9.84 13.52 2.11
N GLY A 38 10.40 14.70 2.19
CA GLY A 38 9.64 15.92 2.49
C GLY A 38 8.81 16.37 1.28
N GLU A 39 8.01 17.42 1.46
CA GLU A 39 7.12 17.98 0.44
C GLU A 39 7.82 18.49 -0.83
N THR A 40 9.12 18.73 -0.77
CA THR A 40 9.95 19.17 -1.91
C THR A 40 10.66 18.01 -2.61
N GLY A 41 10.46 16.76 -2.16
CA GLY A 41 11.21 15.60 -2.62
C GLY A 41 12.55 15.39 -1.91
N LYS A 42 12.92 16.26 -0.95
CA LYS A 42 14.15 16.10 -0.17
C LYS A 42 14.09 14.81 0.65
N LEU A 43 15.06 13.92 0.47
CA LEU A 43 15.22 12.73 1.32
C LEU A 43 15.47 13.14 2.77
N LEU A 44 14.62 12.68 3.68
CA LEU A 44 14.74 12.89 5.12
C LEU A 44 15.49 11.72 5.77
N ARG A 45 15.08 10.49 5.47
CA ARG A 45 15.74 9.26 5.92
C ARG A 45 15.38 8.06 5.05
N THR A 46 16.15 6.99 5.19
CA THR A 46 15.90 5.70 4.57
C THR A 46 15.73 4.65 5.67
N ILE A 47 14.70 3.82 5.55
CA ILE A 47 14.40 2.74 6.48
C ILE A 47 14.59 1.42 5.74
N PRO A 48 15.64 0.63 6.04
CA PRO A 48 15.78 -0.71 5.48
C PRO A 48 14.68 -1.62 6.04
N THR A 49 14.09 -2.47 5.19
CA THR A 49 13.05 -3.40 5.63
C THR A 49 13.38 -4.85 5.23
N PRO A 50 12.83 -5.85 5.93
CA PRO A 50 12.94 -7.25 5.57
C PRO A 50 11.94 -7.66 4.49
N THR A 51 11.16 -6.72 3.96
CA THR A 51 10.13 -6.97 2.96
C THR A 51 10.77 -7.49 1.68
N ALA A 52 10.21 -8.54 1.11
CA ALA A 52 10.66 -9.07 -0.17
C ALA A 52 9.72 -8.61 -1.27
N ASN A 53 10.22 -7.82 -2.24
CA ASN A 53 9.43 -7.19 -3.29
C ASN A 53 8.28 -6.33 -2.73
N GLY A 54 8.65 -5.36 -1.91
CA GLY A 54 7.70 -4.50 -1.18
C GLY A 54 6.76 -3.73 -2.11
N SER A 55 5.48 -3.75 -1.78
CA SER A 55 4.44 -3.09 -2.56
C SER A 55 3.60 -2.12 -1.73
N GLY A 56 2.85 -2.61 -0.76
CA GLY A 56 2.04 -1.77 0.11
C GLY A 56 2.81 -1.19 1.28
N ILE A 57 2.37 -0.04 1.76
CA ILE A 57 2.90 0.62 2.94
C ILE A 57 1.80 1.39 3.66
N THR A 58 1.81 1.36 4.98
CA THR A 58 1.04 2.28 5.82
C THR A 58 1.74 2.52 7.15
N VAL A 59 1.39 3.62 7.83
CA VAL A 59 1.87 3.96 9.17
C VAL A 59 0.69 4.07 10.11
N GLY A 60 0.70 3.30 11.18
CA GLY A 60 -0.39 3.36 12.14
C GLY A 60 -0.13 2.53 13.40
N GLY A 61 -0.81 2.90 14.50
CA GLY A 61 -0.60 2.27 15.82
C GLY A 61 0.83 2.38 16.36
N GLY A 62 1.61 3.36 15.89
CA GLY A 62 3.01 3.56 16.27
C GLY A 62 4.01 2.69 15.49
N PHE A 63 3.56 2.02 14.43
CA PHE A 63 4.37 1.10 13.63
C PHE A 63 4.36 1.47 12.15
N LEU A 64 5.41 1.04 11.46
CA LEU A 64 5.46 0.96 10.01
C LEU A 64 4.96 -0.42 9.58
N TRP A 65 4.09 -0.46 8.59
CA TRP A 65 3.57 -1.69 8.01
C TRP A 65 3.93 -1.74 6.53
N THR A 66 4.44 -2.89 6.08
CA THR A 66 4.78 -3.10 4.66
C THR A 66 4.20 -4.42 4.18
N ALA A 67 3.77 -4.46 2.92
CA ALA A 67 3.27 -5.67 2.30
C ALA A 67 4.21 -6.15 1.20
N SER A 68 4.40 -7.46 1.15
CA SER A 68 5.20 -8.14 0.13
C SER A 68 4.34 -8.57 -1.05
N ASN A 69 4.84 -8.33 -2.23
CA ASN A 69 4.24 -8.84 -3.47
C ASN A 69 4.57 -10.35 -3.70
N GLY A 70 5.24 -11.00 -2.76
CA GLY A 70 5.60 -12.41 -2.86
C GLY A 70 6.64 -12.67 -3.95
N ASN A 71 6.21 -13.31 -5.03
CA ASN A 71 7.07 -13.54 -6.19
C ASN A 71 7.04 -12.33 -7.12
N SER A 72 8.12 -11.58 -7.19
CA SER A 72 8.28 -10.49 -8.14
C SER A 72 9.47 -10.74 -9.05
N VAL A 73 9.35 -10.29 -10.29
CA VAL A 73 10.42 -10.27 -11.29
C VAL A 73 11.06 -8.89 -11.43
N SER A 74 10.66 -7.93 -10.60
CA SER A 74 11.13 -6.53 -10.72
C SER A 74 12.61 -6.34 -10.36
N ARG A 75 13.20 -7.29 -9.65
CA ARG A 75 14.62 -7.35 -9.30
C ARG A 75 15.15 -8.79 -9.22
N PRO A 76 16.47 -9.01 -9.25
CA PRO A 76 17.06 -10.32 -9.00
C PRO A 76 16.70 -10.87 -7.60
N SER A 77 16.50 -12.18 -7.51
CA SER A 77 16.23 -12.84 -6.23
C SER A 77 17.42 -12.70 -5.29
N ARG A 78 17.12 -12.50 -4.00
CA ARG A 78 18.08 -12.49 -2.89
C ARG A 78 17.93 -13.75 -2.07
N SER A 79 18.99 -14.16 -1.36
CA SER A 79 18.95 -15.33 -0.47
C SER A 79 17.96 -15.16 0.70
N THR A 80 17.55 -13.94 1.00
CA THR A 80 16.58 -13.59 2.04
C THR A 80 15.13 -13.60 1.53
N ASP A 81 14.89 -13.70 0.22
CA ASP A 81 13.56 -13.73 -0.34
C ASP A 81 12.85 -15.04 0.04
N THR A 82 11.65 -14.91 0.54
CA THR A 82 10.87 -16.08 0.98
C THR A 82 10.05 -16.70 -0.15
N GLY A 83 9.84 -15.96 -1.23
CA GLY A 83 8.89 -16.32 -2.30
C GLY A 83 7.43 -16.33 -1.87
N LEU A 84 7.14 -15.77 -0.69
CA LEU A 84 5.83 -15.81 -0.06
C LEU A 84 5.38 -14.39 0.29
N GLY A 85 4.08 -14.13 0.18
CA GLY A 85 3.48 -12.87 0.60
C GLY A 85 3.42 -12.75 2.12
N TYR A 86 3.93 -11.64 2.64
CA TYR A 86 3.84 -11.28 4.06
C TYR A 86 3.46 -9.82 4.21
N ILE A 87 2.72 -9.53 5.27
CA ILE A 87 2.63 -8.20 5.84
C ILE A 87 3.55 -8.17 7.06
N TYR A 88 4.41 -7.18 7.12
CA TYR A 88 5.34 -6.97 8.23
C TYR A 88 4.87 -5.83 9.11
N LYS A 89 4.88 -6.04 10.42
CA LYS A 89 4.84 -5.00 11.44
C LYS A 89 6.25 -4.64 11.82
N LEU A 90 6.66 -3.41 11.60
CA LEU A 90 8.02 -2.95 11.76
C LEU A 90 8.11 -1.82 12.78
N ASP A 91 9.22 -1.73 13.49
CA ASP A 91 9.56 -0.53 14.22
C ASP A 91 9.65 0.67 13.25
N LEU A 92 8.93 1.74 13.56
CA LEU A 92 8.78 2.89 12.67
C LEU A 92 10.10 3.64 12.41
N GLN A 93 11.06 3.57 13.34
CA GLN A 93 12.33 4.30 13.22
C GLN A 93 13.41 3.47 12.52
N THR A 94 13.48 2.19 12.84
CA THR A 94 14.59 1.32 12.42
C THR A 94 14.24 0.35 11.30
N GLY A 95 12.94 0.10 11.04
CA GLY A 95 12.49 -0.92 10.09
C GLY A 95 12.70 -2.37 10.58
N GLN A 96 13.13 -2.55 11.84
CA GLN A 96 13.27 -3.89 12.40
C GLN A 96 11.93 -4.60 12.56
N PRO A 97 11.83 -5.89 12.21
CA PRO A 97 10.59 -6.62 12.31
C PRO A 97 10.19 -6.84 13.76
N VAL A 98 8.96 -6.46 14.08
CA VAL A 98 8.29 -6.73 15.36
C VAL A 98 7.43 -7.98 15.22
N ASP A 99 6.74 -8.12 14.07
CA ASP A 99 5.87 -9.24 13.75
C ASP A 99 5.70 -9.38 12.24
N ARG A 100 5.20 -10.52 11.78
CA ARG A 100 4.79 -10.73 10.39
C ARG A 100 3.69 -11.78 10.29
N PHE A 101 2.84 -11.65 9.30
CA PHE A 101 1.82 -12.65 9.01
C PHE A 101 1.64 -12.84 7.50
N ARG A 102 1.09 -13.99 7.13
CA ARG A 102 0.83 -14.31 5.73
C ARG A 102 -0.28 -13.44 5.17
N THR A 103 -0.07 -12.99 3.95
CA THR A 103 -1.13 -12.32 3.20
C THR A 103 -2.29 -13.28 2.93
N PRO A 104 -3.56 -12.82 2.91
CA PRO A 104 -4.72 -13.67 2.73
C PRO A 104 -4.69 -14.52 1.45
N ASP A 105 -4.09 -14.02 0.40
CA ASP A 105 -3.96 -14.69 -0.90
C ASP A 105 -2.61 -15.39 -1.14
N GLY A 106 -1.74 -15.40 -0.13
CA GLY A 106 -0.41 -16.00 -0.22
C GLY A 106 0.64 -15.18 -0.96
N GLY A 107 0.29 -14.04 -1.51
CA GLY A 107 1.14 -13.11 -2.24
C GLY A 107 0.33 -12.37 -3.30
N GLY A 108 0.78 -11.20 -3.71
CA GLY A 108 0.05 -10.37 -4.67
C GLY A 108 -0.63 -9.16 -4.03
N ILE A 109 -0.43 -8.92 -2.75
CA ILE A 109 -0.94 -7.72 -2.08
C ILE A 109 -0.15 -6.50 -2.49
N HIS A 110 -0.86 -5.48 -2.98
CA HIS A 110 -0.27 -4.24 -3.43
C HIS A 110 -0.65 -3.03 -2.59
N GLY A 111 -1.82 -2.99 -1.98
CA GLY A 111 -2.26 -1.91 -1.11
C GLY A 111 -2.51 -2.37 0.30
N ILE A 112 -2.07 -1.57 1.26
CA ILE A 112 -2.46 -1.69 2.68
C ILE A 112 -2.71 -0.29 3.22
N GLU A 113 -3.71 -0.17 4.12
CA GLU A 113 -4.06 1.09 4.75
C GLU A 113 -4.48 0.87 6.19
N TRP A 114 -3.91 1.66 7.11
CA TRP A 114 -4.28 1.62 8.52
C TRP A 114 -5.59 2.36 8.78
N ASP A 115 -6.49 1.73 9.53
CA ASP A 115 -7.79 2.28 9.90
C ASP A 115 -8.14 1.89 11.35
N ASP A 116 -7.92 2.79 12.27
CA ASP A 116 -8.30 2.68 13.70
C ASP A 116 -8.06 1.28 14.32
N GLY A 117 -6.80 0.85 14.31
CA GLY A 117 -6.40 -0.43 14.89
C GLY A 117 -6.53 -1.63 13.96
N LYS A 118 -7.05 -1.44 12.75
CA LYS A 118 -7.17 -2.47 11.71
C LYS A 118 -6.40 -2.10 10.46
N ILE A 119 -6.31 -3.04 9.53
CA ILE A 119 -5.60 -2.85 8.26
C ILE A 119 -6.48 -3.30 7.11
N TRP A 120 -6.78 -2.37 6.20
CA TRP A 120 -7.32 -2.70 4.89
C TRP A 120 -6.21 -3.25 3.99
N VAL A 121 -6.54 -4.26 3.21
CA VAL A 121 -5.59 -4.99 2.37
C VAL A 121 -6.23 -5.32 1.04
N THR A 122 -5.56 -5.02 -0.08
CA THR A 122 -5.98 -5.48 -1.40
C THR A 122 -5.40 -6.86 -1.71
N ALA A 123 -6.17 -7.72 -2.34
CA ALA A 123 -5.75 -9.05 -2.77
C ALA A 123 -6.15 -9.32 -4.22
N PHE A 124 -5.39 -10.17 -4.92
CA PHE A 124 -5.61 -10.48 -6.33
C PHE A 124 -6.25 -11.84 -6.59
N GLN A 125 -6.19 -12.76 -5.64
CA GLN A 125 -6.70 -14.12 -5.85
C GLN A 125 -7.40 -14.64 -4.58
N PRO A 126 -8.69 -14.37 -4.45
CA PRO A 126 -9.55 -13.60 -5.37
C PRO A 126 -9.32 -12.10 -5.28
N GLU A 127 -9.77 -11.36 -6.31
CA GLU A 127 -9.85 -9.90 -6.25
C GLU A 127 -10.81 -9.50 -5.14
N ALA A 128 -10.27 -8.93 -4.09
CA ALA A 128 -11.02 -8.55 -2.90
C ALA A 128 -10.28 -7.52 -2.05
N ILE A 129 -11.03 -6.81 -1.25
CA ILE A 129 -10.53 -5.92 -0.20
C ILE A 129 -10.90 -6.53 1.15
N TYR A 130 -9.91 -6.74 2.01
CA TYR A 130 -10.06 -7.33 3.33
C TYR A 130 -9.78 -6.30 4.41
N LEU A 131 -10.55 -6.32 5.50
CA LEU A 131 -10.20 -5.64 6.75
C LEU A 131 -9.70 -6.69 7.74
N MET A 132 -8.47 -6.51 8.21
CA MET A 132 -7.81 -7.44 9.13
C MET A 132 -7.59 -6.79 10.49
N ASP A 133 -7.74 -7.57 11.56
CA ASP A 133 -7.49 -7.13 12.93
C ASP A 133 -6.16 -7.67 13.46
N PRO A 134 -5.10 -6.85 13.55
CA PRO A 134 -3.82 -7.28 14.11
C PRO A 134 -3.87 -7.69 15.58
N SER A 135 -4.85 -7.23 16.34
CA SER A 135 -5.02 -7.57 17.76
C SER A 135 -5.68 -8.95 17.98
N ASP A 136 -6.41 -9.45 16.98
CA ASP A 136 -7.04 -10.77 16.97
C ASP A 136 -6.34 -11.72 15.96
N ASN A 137 -5.02 -11.83 16.09
CA ASN A 137 -4.19 -12.71 15.26
C ASN A 137 -4.41 -12.50 13.75
N TYR A 138 -4.53 -11.23 13.32
CA TYR A 138 -4.73 -10.82 11.93
C TYR A 138 -5.95 -11.44 11.26
N LYS A 139 -6.98 -11.70 12.04
CA LYS A 139 -8.24 -12.23 11.55
C LYS A 139 -8.91 -11.28 10.58
N ILE A 140 -9.41 -11.81 9.48
CA ILE A 140 -10.29 -11.07 8.58
C ILE A 140 -11.63 -10.84 9.28
N VAL A 141 -11.93 -9.57 9.57
CA VAL A 141 -13.15 -9.15 10.27
C VAL A 141 -14.22 -8.62 9.32
N HIS A 142 -13.81 -8.20 8.14
CA HIS A 142 -14.70 -7.77 7.06
C HIS A 142 -14.05 -7.97 5.70
N SER A 143 -14.86 -8.11 4.64
CA SER A 143 -14.38 -8.16 3.27
C SER A 143 -15.49 -7.89 2.27
N PHE A 144 -15.11 -7.35 1.13
CA PHE A 144 -15.98 -7.31 -0.05
C PHE A 144 -15.17 -7.65 -1.30
N LYS A 145 -15.85 -8.22 -2.30
CA LYS A 145 -15.24 -8.53 -3.59
C LYS A 145 -15.16 -7.27 -4.44
N ASP A 146 -14.14 -7.23 -5.26
CA ASP A 146 -14.02 -6.24 -6.31
C ASP A 146 -14.05 -6.94 -7.67
N GLU A 147 -14.75 -6.34 -8.63
CA GLU A 147 -14.84 -6.87 -9.98
C GLU A 147 -13.79 -6.26 -10.93
N LEU A 148 -13.14 -5.16 -10.49
CA LEU A 148 -12.10 -4.50 -11.27
C LEU A 148 -10.74 -5.14 -11.00
N PRO A 149 -9.95 -5.40 -12.06
CA PRO A 149 -8.68 -6.10 -11.91
C PRO A 149 -7.57 -5.21 -11.34
N ARG A 150 -6.59 -5.86 -10.72
CA ARG A 150 -5.34 -5.26 -10.24
C ARG A 150 -5.54 -4.10 -9.28
N LEU A 151 -6.11 -4.42 -8.13
CA LEU A 151 -6.20 -3.53 -6.98
C LEU A 151 -4.79 -3.17 -6.49
N HIS A 152 -4.53 -1.87 -6.33
CA HIS A 152 -3.26 -1.37 -5.80
C HIS A 152 -3.45 -0.54 -4.54
N GLY A 153 -3.02 0.72 -4.56
CA GLY A 153 -3.05 1.59 -3.40
C GLY A 153 -4.44 1.80 -2.82
N LEU A 154 -4.49 1.95 -1.51
CA LEU A 154 -5.67 2.28 -0.74
C LEU A 154 -5.49 3.61 -0.04
N ALA A 155 -6.58 4.33 0.19
CA ALA A 155 -6.60 5.52 1.03
C ALA A 155 -7.95 5.63 1.76
N ARG A 156 -7.93 5.53 3.10
CA ARG A 156 -9.12 5.64 3.94
C ARG A 156 -9.53 7.11 4.10
N VAL A 157 -10.80 7.38 3.91
CA VAL A 157 -11.44 8.69 4.15
C VAL A 157 -12.69 8.49 5.02
N ASP A 158 -13.19 9.55 5.63
CA ASP A 158 -14.28 9.47 6.63
C ASP A 158 -15.49 8.63 6.19
N ASP A 159 -15.89 8.75 4.93
CA ASP A 159 -17.09 8.14 4.36
C ASP A 159 -16.79 6.98 3.38
N GLY A 160 -15.54 6.53 3.26
CA GLY A 160 -15.22 5.45 2.32
C GLY A 160 -13.74 5.08 2.26
N LEU A 161 -13.45 4.22 1.29
CA LEU A 161 -12.11 3.75 0.98
C LEU A 161 -11.84 3.91 -0.50
N TRP A 162 -10.89 4.78 -0.86
CA TRP A 162 -10.42 4.89 -2.23
C TRP A 162 -9.49 3.73 -2.57
N CYS A 163 -9.64 3.15 -3.74
CA CYS A 163 -8.79 2.09 -4.28
C CYS A 163 -8.35 2.41 -5.72
N ALA A 164 -7.06 2.26 -5.98
CA ALA A 164 -6.48 2.39 -7.31
C ALA A 164 -6.60 1.09 -8.09
N HIS A 165 -7.13 1.15 -9.31
CA HIS A 165 -7.23 0.02 -10.26
C HIS A 165 -6.34 0.30 -11.46
N THR A 166 -5.15 -0.26 -11.45
CA THR A 166 -4.12 0.08 -12.43
C THR A 166 -4.47 -0.34 -13.85
N THR A 167 -5.12 -1.49 -14.04
CA THR A 167 -5.45 -1.98 -15.40
C THR A 167 -6.40 -1.06 -16.13
N ASP A 168 -7.46 -0.61 -15.45
CA ASP A 168 -8.49 0.25 -16.03
C ASP A 168 -8.16 1.73 -15.87
N ASN A 169 -7.08 2.04 -15.15
CA ASN A 169 -6.61 3.38 -14.84
C ASN A 169 -7.71 4.25 -14.22
N VAL A 170 -8.39 3.68 -13.23
CA VAL A 170 -9.45 4.35 -12.47
C VAL A 170 -9.14 4.30 -10.97
N ILE A 171 -9.68 5.24 -10.24
CA ILE A 171 -9.66 5.26 -8.78
C ILE A 171 -11.12 5.24 -8.33
N VAL A 172 -11.49 4.22 -7.55
CA VAL A 172 -12.87 4.02 -7.10
C VAL A 172 -12.96 4.22 -5.60
N LYS A 173 -13.99 4.91 -5.15
CA LYS A 173 -14.33 5.04 -3.74
C LYS A 173 -15.41 4.04 -3.40
N TYR A 174 -15.16 3.21 -2.41
CA TYR A 174 -16.10 2.21 -1.92
C TYR A 174 -16.65 2.58 -0.56
N ASP A 175 -17.93 2.28 -0.35
CA ASP A 175 -18.53 2.19 0.96
C ASP A 175 -17.87 1.05 1.75
N VAL A 176 -17.39 1.33 2.96
CA VAL A 176 -16.58 0.38 3.73
C VAL A 176 -17.39 -0.79 4.32
N ASP A 177 -18.69 -0.64 4.45
CA ASP A 177 -19.57 -1.68 5.01
C ASP A 177 -20.12 -2.61 3.93
N THR A 178 -20.45 -2.06 2.77
CA THR A 178 -21.15 -2.80 1.71
C THR A 178 -20.29 -3.13 0.50
N GLY A 179 -19.16 -2.42 0.30
CA GLY A 179 -18.36 -2.49 -0.91
C GLY A 179 -19.02 -1.80 -2.13
N ALA A 180 -20.11 -1.08 -1.93
CA ALA A 180 -20.77 -0.35 -3.02
C ALA A 180 -19.91 0.82 -3.50
N GLU A 181 -19.85 1.03 -4.81
CA GLU A 181 -19.18 2.20 -5.38
C GLU A 181 -19.91 3.47 -4.98
N LEU A 182 -19.19 4.42 -4.37
CA LEU A 182 -19.69 5.74 -3.98
C LEU A 182 -19.29 6.83 -4.98
N ASP A 183 -18.08 6.72 -5.53
CA ASP A 183 -17.52 7.72 -6.44
C ASP A 183 -16.41 7.11 -7.31
N ARG A 184 -16.07 7.78 -8.42
CA ARG A 184 -15.06 7.31 -9.37
C ARG A 184 -14.30 8.45 -10.01
N ILE A 185 -12.99 8.31 -10.08
CA ILE A 185 -12.11 9.15 -10.86
C ILE A 185 -11.56 8.32 -12.03
N THR A 186 -11.93 8.67 -13.26
CA THR A 186 -11.36 8.06 -14.46
C THR A 186 -10.23 8.93 -14.97
N LEU A 187 -9.07 8.31 -15.19
CA LEU A 187 -7.90 8.99 -15.75
C LEU A 187 -7.97 9.01 -17.27
N ASP A 188 -7.40 10.05 -17.88
CA ASP A 188 -7.35 10.16 -19.33
C ASP A 188 -6.35 9.15 -19.94
N PRO A 189 -6.53 8.74 -21.20
CA PRO A 189 -5.65 7.74 -21.85
C PRO A 189 -4.17 8.13 -21.91
N GLY A 190 -3.82 9.38 -21.69
CA GLY A 190 -2.44 9.89 -21.65
C GLY A 190 -1.87 10.06 -20.25
N ASP A 191 -2.67 9.83 -19.22
CA ASP A 191 -2.23 9.92 -17.84
C ASP A 191 -1.37 8.70 -17.46
N ALA A 192 -0.49 8.87 -16.49
CA ALA A 192 0.26 7.76 -15.91
C ALA A 192 -0.67 6.77 -15.20
N PHE A 193 -0.32 5.50 -15.22
CA PHE A 193 -1.07 4.48 -14.48
C PHE A 193 -0.98 4.73 -12.97
N VAL A 194 -2.15 4.73 -12.31
CA VAL A 194 -2.25 4.88 -10.87
C VAL A 194 -1.75 3.61 -10.16
N HIS A 195 -0.96 3.80 -9.10
CA HIS A 195 -0.41 2.72 -8.28
C HIS A 195 -0.67 2.98 -6.80
N GLY A 196 0.32 3.48 -6.07
CA GLY A 196 0.20 3.85 -4.67
C GLY A 196 -0.69 5.08 -4.49
N MET A 197 -1.38 5.12 -3.38
CA MET A 197 -2.23 6.25 -2.99
C MET A 197 -2.01 6.61 -1.53
N SER A 198 -2.27 7.84 -1.18
CA SER A 198 -2.35 8.31 0.20
C SER A 198 -3.08 9.64 0.25
N ILE A 199 -3.71 9.93 1.37
CA ILE A 199 -4.37 11.20 1.64
C ILE A 199 -3.42 12.14 2.38
N LYS A 200 -3.42 13.41 1.98
CA LYS A 200 -2.75 14.51 2.66
C LYS A 200 -3.73 15.66 2.83
N ASP A 201 -3.91 16.14 4.07
CA ASP A 201 -4.77 17.29 4.40
C ASP A 201 -6.21 17.14 3.82
N GLY A 202 -6.75 15.93 3.83
CA GLY A 202 -8.07 15.62 3.31
C GLY A 202 -8.19 15.55 1.77
N ASN A 203 -7.04 15.57 1.07
CA ASN A 203 -6.96 15.52 -0.41
C ASN A 203 -6.10 14.36 -0.90
#